data_57e692209cccdf9a0269f4c3c5e53b1b
#
_entry.id   57e692209cccdf9a0269f4c3c5e53b1b
#
_cell.length_a   1.000
_cell.length_b   1.000
_cell.length_c   1.000
_cell.angle_alpha   90.00
_cell.angle_beta   90.00
_cell.angle_gamma   90.00
#
_symmetry.space_group_name_H-M   'P 1'
#
loop_
_entity.id
_entity.type
_entity.pdbx_description
1 polymer ?
#
loop_
_entity_poly.entity_id
_entity_poly.type
_entity_poly.pdbx_seq_one_letter_code
_entity_poly.pdbx_strand_id
1 'polypeptide(L)'
;KAAIAALAGDNIYTMGMNQAFKERRDLIVSLMEEIPGFKTYVPEGAFYIFPEVKEYFGKINNYINIKNASDLSMYLLNEAHVATVPGNAFGNPDCIRFSFAIGRSKITAAMERIKDALKRLTE
;
A
#
# COMPACT_ATOMS: atom_id res chain seq x y z
N LYS A 1 26.31 -21.44 -4.02
CA LYS A 1 27.45 -20.50 -4.08
C LYS A 1 26.99 -19.06 -3.75
N ALA A 2 25.93 -18.52 -4.36
CA ALA A 2 25.44 -17.15 -4.09
C ALA A 2 25.04 -16.93 -2.62
N ALA A 3 24.32 -17.86 -2.00
CA ALA A 3 23.90 -17.76 -0.60
C ALA A 3 25.11 -17.79 0.36
N ILE A 4 26.13 -18.60 0.07
CA ILE A 4 27.37 -18.63 0.87
C ILE A 4 28.10 -17.28 0.80
N ALA A 5 28.22 -16.70 -0.40
CA ALA A 5 28.84 -15.40 -0.58
C ALA A 5 28.05 -14.28 0.12
N ALA A 6 26.72 -14.33 0.08
CA ALA A 6 25.86 -13.36 0.77
C ALA A 6 25.98 -13.45 2.30
N LEU A 7 26.07 -14.66 2.85
CA LEU A 7 26.19 -14.87 4.30
C LEU A 7 27.62 -14.60 4.83
N ALA A 8 28.65 -14.79 3.99
CA ALA A 8 30.05 -14.52 4.35
C ALA A 8 30.49 -13.08 4.02
N GLY A 9 29.66 -12.34 3.31
CA GLY A 9 29.97 -10.97 2.88
C GLY A 9 29.68 -9.91 3.94
N ASP A 10 30.07 -8.68 3.62
CA ASP A 10 29.82 -7.51 4.44
C ASP A 10 28.33 -7.11 4.45
N ASN A 11 27.82 -6.66 5.60
CA ASN A 11 26.44 -6.22 5.79
C ASN A 11 26.17 -4.78 5.33
N ILE A 12 27.16 -4.06 4.78
CA ILE A 12 27.03 -2.64 4.40
C ILE A 12 25.84 -2.42 3.45
N TYR A 13 25.71 -3.27 2.43
CA TYR A 13 24.58 -3.16 1.47
C TYR A 13 23.22 -3.41 2.11
N THR A 14 23.13 -4.40 3.00
CA THR A 14 21.89 -4.73 3.72
C THR A 14 21.50 -3.61 4.67
N MET A 15 22.45 -2.99 5.36
CA MET A 15 22.21 -1.85 6.25
C MET A 15 21.71 -0.63 5.47
N GLY A 16 22.34 -0.31 4.33
CA GLY A 16 21.88 0.79 3.47
C GLY A 16 20.49 0.56 2.90
N MET A 17 20.18 -0.67 2.46
CA MET A 17 18.85 -1.04 1.99
C MET A 17 17.81 -0.94 3.11
N ASN A 18 18.12 -1.43 4.31
CA ASN A 18 17.22 -1.36 5.47
C ASN A 18 16.87 0.09 5.80
N GLN A 19 17.83 0.99 5.84
CA GLN A 19 17.60 2.41 6.05
C GLN A 19 16.69 3.01 4.97
N ALA A 20 16.96 2.71 3.69
CA ALA A 20 16.14 3.19 2.58
C ALA A 20 14.67 2.66 2.65
N PHE A 21 14.47 1.41 3.05
CA PHE A 21 13.13 0.85 3.25
C PHE A 21 12.42 1.45 4.46
N LYS A 22 13.12 1.72 5.54
CA LYS A 22 12.58 2.42 6.70
C LYS A 22 12.04 3.81 6.32
N GLU A 23 12.81 4.58 5.56
CA GLU A 23 12.39 5.91 5.08
C GLU A 23 11.16 5.84 4.16
N ARG A 24 11.09 4.81 3.28
CA ARG A 24 9.92 4.62 2.41
C ARG A 24 8.70 4.17 3.20
N ARG A 25 8.88 3.32 4.21
CA ARG A 25 7.82 2.92 5.14
C ARG A 25 7.25 4.14 5.86
N ASP A 26 8.10 4.94 6.46
CA ASP A 26 7.69 6.11 7.24
C ASP A 26 6.97 7.13 6.32
N LEU A 27 7.44 7.30 5.09
CA LEU A 27 6.77 8.13 4.09
C LEU A 27 5.36 7.60 3.73
N ILE A 28 5.23 6.31 3.38
CA ILE A 28 3.92 5.77 2.97
C ILE A 28 2.93 5.78 4.13
N VAL A 29 3.39 5.51 5.36
CA VAL A 29 2.55 5.59 6.57
C VAL A 29 2.00 7.01 6.73
N SER A 30 2.87 8.02 6.70
CA SER A 30 2.43 9.42 6.87
C SER A 30 1.44 9.85 5.78
N LEU A 31 1.64 9.44 4.53
CA LEU A 31 0.73 9.76 3.43
C LEU A 31 -0.62 9.02 3.54
N MET A 32 -0.62 7.79 4.07
CA MET A 32 -1.85 7.03 4.30
C MET A 32 -2.68 7.60 5.46
N GLU A 33 -2.04 8.12 6.50
CA GLU A 33 -2.73 8.78 7.62
C GLU A 33 -3.52 10.02 7.19
N GLU A 34 -3.14 10.64 6.06
CA GLU A 34 -3.89 11.74 5.46
C GLU A 34 -5.15 11.31 4.69
N ILE A 35 -5.36 10.00 4.48
CA ILE A 35 -6.50 9.47 3.73
C ILE A 35 -7.57 9.03 4.73
N PRO A 36 -8.71 9.74 4.82
CA PRO A 36 -9.81 9.33 5.68
C PRO A 36 -10.28 7.91 5.33
N GLY A 37 -10.56 7.10 6.34
CA GLY A 37 -11.04 5.72 6.14
C GLY A 37 -9.95 4.67 5.94
N PHE A 38 -8.66 5.05 5.87
CA PHE A 38 -7.55 4.11 5.95
C PHE A 38 -7.11 3.98 7.42
N LYS A 39 -7.20 2.76 7.96
CA LYS A 39 -6.62 2.46 9.29
C LYS A 39 -5.29 1.76 9.09
N THR A 40 -4.23 2.49 9.32
CA THR A 40 -2.86 2.08 9.00
C THR A 40 -2.11 1.68 10.27
N TYR A 41 -1.42 0.55 10.23
CA TYR A 41 -0.50 0.10 11.25
C TYR A 41 0.92 0.14 10.70
N VAL A 42 1.86 0.65 11.50
CA VAL A 42 3.28 0.72 11.10
C VAL A 42 3.86 -0.70 11.05
N PRO A 43 4.28 -1.21 9.88
CA PRO A 43 4.86 -2.54 9.81
C PRO A 43 6.28 -2.55 10.40
N GLU A 44 6.60 -3.55 11.22
CA GLU A 44 7.93 -3.71 11.82
C GLU A 44 8.96 -4.31 10.87
N GLY A 45 8.49 -4.92 9.77
CA GLY A 45 9.35 -5.57 8.78
C GLY A 45 8.69 -5.69 7.40
N ALA A 46 9.35 -6.38 6.48
CA ALA A 46 8.97 -6.50 5.08
C ALA A 46 8.95 -5.16 4.33
N PHE A 47 8.35 -5.15 3.15
CA PHE A 47 8.18 -3.98 2.30
C PHE A 47 6.72 -3.82 1.85
N TYR A 48 5.80 -4.28 2.71
CA TYR A 48 4.35 -4.19 2.53
C TYR A 48 3.71 -3.43 3.67
N ILE A 49 2.63 -2.70 3.35
CA ILE A 49 1.72 -2.10 4.31
C ILE A 49 0.31 -2.63 4.04
N PHE A 50 -0.47 -2.85 5.10
CA PHE A 50 -1.72 -3.59 5.04
C PHE A 50 -2.84 -2.84 5.80
N PRO A 51 -3.28 -1.65 5.31
CA PRO A 51 -4.33 -0.87 5.95
C PRO A 51 -5.69 -1.56 5.85
N GLU A 52 -6.52 -1.39 6.88
CA GLU A 52 -7.96 -1.64 6.80
C GLU A 52 -8.61 -0.52 5.98
N VAL A 53 -9.53 -0.92 5.09
CA VAL A 53 -10.20 -0.03 4.13
C VAL A 53 -11.72 -0.21 4.11
N LYS A 54 -12.27 -0.86 5.12
CA LYS A 54 -13.68 -1.22 5.24
C LYS A 54 -14.62 -0.02 5.13
N GLU A 55 -14.19 1.18 5.51
CA GLU A 55 -14.99 2.40 5.41
C GLU A 55 -15.35 2.80 3.98
N TYR A 56 -14.71 2.19 2.99
CA TYR A 56 -15.05 2.39 1.57
C TYR A 56 -16.08 1.39 1.05
N PHE A 57 -16.42 0.35 1.81
CA PHE A 57 -17.41 -0.63 1.38
C PHE A 57 -18.81 -0.02 1.43
N GLY A 58 -19.56 -0.18 0.35
CA GLY A 58 -20.85 0.47 0.13
C GLY A 58 -20.78 1.78 -0.66
N LYS A 59 -19.61 2.40 -0.77
CA LYS A 59 -19.45 3.65 -1.52
C LYS A 59 -19.51 3.42 -3.02
N ILE A 60 -19.98 4.45 -3.73
CA ILE A 60 -20.31 4.39 -5.15
C ILE A 60 -19.58 5.51 -5.90
N ASN A 61 -19.13 5.23 -7.10
CA ASN A 61 -18.74 6.23 -8.08
C ASN A 61 -19.41 5.89 -9.41
N ASN A 62 -20.36 6.72 -9.86
CA ASN A 62 -21.14 6.53 -11.08
C ASN A 62 -21.78 5.12 -11.15
N TYR A 63 -21.11 4.18 -11.82
CA TYR A 63 -21.57 2.80 -12.03
C TYR A 63 -20.81 1.75 -11.22
N ILE A 64 -19.83 2.19 -10.42
CA ILE A 64 -18.97 1.28 -9.64
C ILE A 64 -19.44 1.33 -8.18
N ASN A 65 -19.79 0.17 -7.64
CA ASN A 65 -20.11 -0.02 -6.23
C ASN A 65 -18.98 -0.83 -5.57
N ILE A 66 -18.36 -0.27 -4.54
CA ILE A 66 -17.26 -0.90 -3.80
C ILE A 66 -17.87 -1.81 -2.71
N LYS A 67 -18.02 -3.09 -2.99
CA LYS A 67 -18.62 -4.05 -2.04
C LYS A 67 -17.60 -4.68 -1.09
N ASN A 68 -16.33 -4.72 -1.48
CA ASN A 68 -15.27 -5.42 -0.78
C ASN A 68 -13.88 -4.91 -1.21
N ALA A 69 -12.81 -5.46 -0.61
CA ALA A 69 -11.43 -5.10 -0.92
C ALA A 69 -11.02 -5.39 -2.38
N SER A 70 -11.61 -6.40 -3.02
CA SER A 70 -11.33 -6.69 -4.44
C SER A 70 -11.87 -5.60 -5.36
N ASP A 71 -13.10 -5.15 -5.11
CA ASP A 71 -13.70 -4.05 -5.87
C ASP A 71 -12.91 -2.76 -5.69
N LEU A 72 -12.49 -2.46 -4.45
CA LEU A 72 -11.64 -1.30 -4.17
C LEU A 72 -10.28 -1.41 -4.87
N SER A 73 -9.65 -2.58 -4.86
CA SER A 73 -8.38 -2.81 -5.57
C SER A 73 -8.52 -2.60 -7.08
N MET A 74 -9.60 -3.09 -7.69
CA MET A 74 -9.89 -2.86 -9.10
C MET A 74 -10.21 -1.40 -9.40
N TYR A 75 -10.95 -0.72 -8.51
CA TYR A 75 -11.21 0.70 -8.61
C TYR A 75 -9.91 1.51 -8.60
N LEU A 76 -9.01 1.26 -7.65
CA LEU A 76 -7.72 1.93 -7.55
C LEU A 76 -6.82 1.64 -8.77
N LEU A 77 -6.89 0.43 -9.33
CA LEU A 77 -6.15 0.10 -10.54
C LEU A 77 -6.64 0.94 -11.75
N ASN A 78 -7.93 1.04 -11.92
CA ASN A 78 -8.53 1.72 -13.07
C ASN A 78 -8.48 3.24 -12.94
N GLU A 79 -8.80 3.79 -11.78
CA GLU A 79 -8.98 5.22 -11.56
C GLU A 79 -7.73 5.94 -11.05
N ALA A 80 -6.86 5.23 -10.30
CA ALA A 80 -5.61 5.78 -9.76
C ALA A 80 -4.36 5.21 -10.45
N HIS A 81 -4.50 4.19 -11.29
CA HIS A 81 -3.39 3.45 -11.90
C HIS A 81 -2.40 2.93 -10.85
N VAL A 82 -2.95 2.41 -9.75
CA VAL A 82 -2.18 1.83 -8.65
C VAL A 82 -2.64 0.39 -8.42
N ALA A 83 -1.74 -0.55 -8.65
CA ALA A 83 -1.98 -1.96 -8.39
C ALA A 83 -1.83 -2.27 -6.90
N THR A 84 -2.83 -2.92 -6.33
CA THR A 84 -2.87 -3.39 -4.94
C THR A 84 -3.34 -4.84 -4.89
N VAL A 85 -3.21 -5.49 -3.74
CA VAL A 85 -3.66 -6.87 -3.58
C VAL A 85 -4.74 -6.92 -2.50
N PRO A 86 -5.94 -7.47 -2.81
CA PRO A 86 -7.02 -7.63 -1.83
C PRO A 86 -6.59 -8.49 -0.65
N GLY A 87 -7.03 -8.13 0.54
CA GLY A 87 -6.64 -8.77 1.78
C GLY A 87 -7.14 -10.20 1.98
N ASN A 88 -8.14 -10.63 1.22
CA ASN A 88 -8.63 -12.01 1.21
C ASN A 88 -7.49 -13.03 1.03
N ALA A 89 -6.51 -12.71 0.17
CA ALA A 89 -5.35 -13.56 -0.08
C ALA A 89 -4.44 -13.73 1.16
N PHE A 90 -4.63 -12.89 2.20
CA PHE A 90 -3.80 -12.82 3.41
C PHE A 90 -4.64 -13.01 4.69
N GLY A 91 -5.87 -13.51 4.57
CA GLY A 91 -6.73 -13.84 5.69
C GLY A 91 -7.49 -12.66 6.32
N ASN A 92 -7.39 -11.44 5.77
CA ASN A 92 -8.19 -10.30 6.23
C ASN A 92 -8.90 -9.59 5.05
N PRO A 93 -10.21 -9.88 4.84
CA PRO A 93 -10.97 -9.32 3.72
C PRO A 93 -11.24 -7.81 3.83
N ASP A 94 -11.07 -7.20 5.00
CA ASP A 94 -11.30 -5.77 5.24
C ASP A 94 -10.08 -4.91 4.88
N CYS A 95 -8.97 -5.53 4.48
CA CYS A 95 -7.70 -4.87 4.18
C CYS A 95 -7.31 -4.95 2.69
N ILE A 96 -6.40 -4.06 2.28
CA ILE A 96 -5.66 -4.17 1.02
C ILE A 96 -4.16 -4.04 1.26
N ARG A 97 -3.35 -4.76 0.47
CA ARG A 97 -1.89 -4.73 0.60
C ARG A 97 -1.26 -3.84 -0.46
N PHE A 98 -0.40 -2.94 0.00
CA PHE A 98 0.48 -2.12 -0.83
C PHE A 98 1.93 -2.55 -0.66
N SER A 99 2.72 -2.44 -1.73
CA SER A 99 4.18 -2.57 -1.67
C SER A 99 4.83 -1.19 -1.72
N PHE A 100 5.78 -0.93 -0.82
CA PHE A 100 6.61 0.28 -0.88
C PHE A 100 8.05 -0.01 -1.39
N ALA A 101 8.24 -1.14 -2.09
CA ALA A 101 9.50 -1.48 -2.74
C ALA A 101 9.72 -0.70 -4.05
N ILE A 102 9.41 0.59 -4.04
CA ILE A 102 9.56 1.52 -5.18
C ILE A 102 10.20 2.83 -4.72
N GLY A 103 10.60 3.67 -5.65
CA GLY A 103 11.21 4.99 -5.33
C GLY A 103 10.23 5.94 -4.62
N ARG A 104 10.75 6.81 -3.74
CA ARG A 104 9.97 7.76 -2.91
C ARG A 104 9.03 8.64 -3.75
N SER A 105 9.50 9.18 -4.87
CA SER A 105 8.67 10.01 -5.78
C SER A 105 7.48 9.23 -6.34
N LYS A 106 7.64 7.94 -6.63
CA LYS A 106 6.56 7.08 -7.09
C LYS A 106 5.57 6.77 -5.98
N ILE A 107 6.03 6.62 -4.73
CA ILE A 107 5.15 6.46 -3.56
C ILE A 107 4.27 7.70 -3.42
N THR A 108 4.86 8.89 -3.39
CA THR A 108 4.12 10.16 -3.26
C THR A 108 3.08 10.31 -4.38
N ALA A 109 3.51 10.17 -5.64
CA ALA A 109 2.60 10.30 -6.78
C ALA A 109 1.46 9.25 -6.78
N ALA A 110 1.73 8.02 -6.32
CA ALA A 110 0.70 6.98 -6.19
C ALA A 110 -0.32 7.36 -5.12
N MET A 111 0.14 7.83 -3.95
CA MET A 111 -0.75 8.20 -2.84
C MET A 111 -1.61 9.42 -3.18
N GLU A 112 -1.10 10.40 -3.90
CA GLU A 112 -1.88 11.52 -4.41
C GLU A 112 -3.00 11.05 -5.34
N ARG A 113 -2.70 10.17 -6.31
CA ARG A 113 -3.71 9.62 -7.21
C ARG A 113 -4.76 8.79 -6.49
N ILE A 114 -4.35 8.01 -5.48
CA ILE A 114 -5.29 7.26 -4.63
C ILE A 114 -6.22 8.23 -3.90
N LYS A 115 -5.67 9.25 -3.25
CA LYS A 115 -6.44 10.27 -2.52
C LYS A 115 -7.46 10.94 -3.42
N ASP A 116 -7.08 11.29 -4.64
CA ASP A 116 -7.98 11.93 -5.60
C ASP A 116 -9.04 10.96 -6.16
N ALA A 117 -8.70 9.70 -6.39
CA ALA A 117 -9.67 8.68 -6.78
C ALA A 117 -10.71 8.44 -5.67
N LEU A 118 -10.26 8.29 -4.42
CA LEU A 118 -11.13 8.03 -3.28
C LEU A 118 -12.09 9.17 -2.95
N LYS A 119 -11.70 10.44 -3.21
CA LYS A 119 -12.60 11.60 -3.08
C LYS A 119 -13.81 11.56 -4.02
N ARG A 120 -13.74 10.81 -5.10
CA ARG A 120 -14.84 10.65 -6.07
C ARG A 120 -15.86 9.59 -5.66
N LEU A 121 -15.60 8.85 -4.59
CA LEU A 121 -16.53 7.88 -4.01
C LEU A 121 -17.50 8.61 -3.07
N THR A 122 -18.78 8.39 -3.27
CA THR A 122 -19.88 8.94 -2.45
C THR A 122 -20.65 7.82 -1.74
N GLU A 123 -21.50 8.18 -0.79
CA GLU A 123 -22.39 7.23 -0.13
C GLU A 123 -23.54 6.81 -1.03
#